data_587e100f9817fd971f9a7a479cec928b
#
_entry.id   587e100f9817fd971f9a7a479cec928b
#
_cell.length_a   1.000
_cell.length_b   1.000
_cell.length_c   1.000
_cell.angle_alpha   90.00
_cell.angle_beta   90.00
_cell.angle_gamma   90.00
#
_symmetry.space_group_name_H-M   'P 1'
#
loop_
_entity.id
_entity.type
_entity.pdbx_description
1 polymer ?
#
loop_
_entity_poly.entity_id
_entity_poly.type
_entity_poly.pdbx_seq_one_letter_code
_entity_poly.pdbx_strand_id
1 'polypeptide(L)'
;MTRLATASSTRALKKSLKPAVAKRAPPPGAGAWMPGVVMGAAGARRFRVYRPPGVGFGEKLPLVVMLHGCGQDANSFAASTRMNRIAMRERFLVLYPEQDRLANGQGCWNWFDTKTGRAYGEAALIMQAVDQVCLLHPVDRARIAIAGLSAGASMAALLVTRHPGRFKAVVMHSGIPPGTAHSTLSALGAMHGHRVTTPLMTTPNAMEAHWPPLLVIHGDADAVV
;
A
#
# COMPACT_ATOMS: atom_id res chain seq x y z
N MET A 1 -40.74 49.15 -41.85
CA MET A 1 -40.88 47.67 -41.67
C MET A 1 -39.55 47.09 -41.54
N THR A 2 -39.10 46.84 -40.28
CA THR A 2 -37.75 46.42 -39.95
C THR A 2 -37.85 44.96 -39.54
N ARG A 3 -37.22 44.07 -40.32
CA ARG A 3 -37.13 42.64 -39.97
C ARG A 3 -35.94 42.40 -39.02
N LEU A 4 -36.23 41.93 -37.80
CA LEU A 4 -35.23 41.42 -36.88
C LEU A 4 -34.84 39.98 -37.31
N ALA A 5 -33.58 39.78 -37.58
CA ALA A 5 -32.99 38.48 -37.77
C ALA A 5 -32.54 37.92 -36.42
N THR A 6 -33.18 36.83 -35.96
CA THR A 6 -32.77 36.06 -34.78
C THR A 6 -31.69 35.09 -35.19
N ALA A 7 -30.47 35.35 -34.76
CA ALA A 7 -29.35 34.41 -34.90
C ALA A 7 -29.44 33.38 -33.77
N SER A 8 -29.85 32.15 -34.08
CA SER A 8 -29.75 30.98 -33.19
C SER A 8 -28.32 30.55 -33.07
N SER A 9 -27.72 30.86 -31.92
CA SER A 9 -26.37 30.36 -31.54
C SER A 9 -26.45 28.96 -30.99
N THR A 10 -26.32 27.97 -31.83
CA THR A 10 -26.11 26.57 -31.42
C THR A 10 -24.67 26.41 -30.94
N ARG A 11 -24.47 26.68 -29.66
CA ARG A 11 -23.22 26.36 -28.96
C ARG A 11 -23.13 24.85 -28.80
N ALA A 12 -22.45 24.17 -29.74
CA ALA A 12 -22.15 22.75 -29.63
C ALA A 12 -21.36 22.49 -28.35
N LEU A 13 -22.00 21.79 -27.42
CA LEU A 13 -21.39 21.30 -26.19
C LEU A 13 -20.37 20.21 -26.59
N LYS A 14 -19.12 20.58 -26.80
CA LYS A 14 -18.03 19.62 -26.92
C LYS A 14 -17.90 18.92 -25.58
N LYS A 15 -18.56 17.75 -25.44
CA LYS A 15 -18.37 16.83 -24.36
C LYS A 15 -16.89 16.39 -24.40
N SER A 16 -16.08 16.99 -23.54
CA SER A 16 -14.69 16.58 -23.34
C SER A 16 -14.70 15.14 -22.82
N LEU A 17 -14.50 14.19 -23.73
CA LEU A 17 -14.18 12.82 -23.37
C LEU A 17 -12.85 12.88 -22.64
N LYS A 18 -12.89 12.67 -21.31
CA LYS A 18 -11.66 12.46 -20.55
C LYS A 18 -10.88 11.35 -21.24
N PRO A 19 -9.59 11.58 -21.57
CA PRO A 19 -8.79 10.55 -22.21
C PRO A 19 -8.85 9.29 -21.34
N ALA A 20 -9.11 8.14 -21.96
CA ALA A 20 -9.05 6.86 -21.29
C ALA A 20 -7.71 6.79 -20.56
N VAL A 21 -7.74 6.49 -19.26
CA VAL A 21 -6.52 6.34 -18.46
C VAL A 21 -5.65 5.32 -19.18
N ALA A 22 -4.60 5.80 -19.82
CA ALA A 22 -3.64 4.95 -20.51
C ALA A 22 -3.19 3.88 -19.53
N LYS A 23 -3.35 2.61 -19.89
CA LYS A 23 -2.83 1.50 -19.10
C LYS A 23 -1.34 1.75 -18.93
N ARG A 24 -0.92 2.19 -17.75
CA ARG A 24 0.49 2.43 -17.46
C ARG A 24 1.27 1.15 -17.73
N ALA A 25 2.31 1.26 -18.54
CA ALA A 25 3.22 0.14 -18.79
C ALA A 25 3.71 -0.43 -17.45
N PRO A 26 3.90 -1.75 -17.35
CA PRO A 26 4.45 -2.35 -16.15
C PRO A 26 5.81 -1.71 -15.82
N PRO A 27 6.17 -1.58 -14.52
CA PRO A 27 7.43 -0.97 -14.15
C PRO A 27 8.60 -1.73 -14.75
N PRO A 28 9.66 -1.03 -15.18
CA PRO A 28 10.78 -1.64 -15.89
C PRO A 28 11.50 -2.68 -15.04
N GLY A 29 11.77 -3.82 -15.64
CA GLY A 29 12.52 -4.94 -15.08
C GLY A 29 12.23 -6.19 -15.88
N ALA A 30 13.26 -6.99 -16.18
CA ALA A 30 13.03 -8.35 -16.66
C ALA A 30 12.39 -9.17 -15.55
N GLY A 31 11.36 -9.96 -15.86
CA GLY A 31 10.62 -10.76 -14.89
C GLY A 31 9.12 -10.67 -15.12
N ALA A 32 8.36 -11.40 -14.29
CA ALA A 32 6.92 -11.45 -14.40
C ALA A 32 6.27 -10.37 -13.50
N TRP A 33 5.30 -9.63 -14.06
CA TRP A 33 4.47 -8.64 -13.38
C TRP A 33 3.02 -9.10 -13.41
N MET A 34 2.56 -9.74 -12.34
CA MET A 34 1.32 -10.49 -12.32
C MET A 34 0.25 -9.79 -11.48
N PRO A 35 -0.98 -9.67 -11.99
CA PRO A 35 -2.11 -9.17 -11.21
C PRO A 35 -2.66 -10.25 -10.28
N GLY A 36 -3.21 -9.79 -9.15
CA GLY A 36 -4.00 -10.63 -8.27
C GLY A 36 -5.08 -9.82 -7.57
N VAL A 37 -6.00 -10.53 -6.94
CA VAL A 37 -7.07 -9.97 -6.13
C VAL A 37 -7.35 -10.89 -4.95
N VAL A 38 -7.62 -10.31 -3.80
CA VAL A 38 -8.18 -11.01 -2.64
C VAL A 38 -9.53 -10.42 -2.30
N MET A 39 -10.37 -11.23 -1.69
CA MET A 39 -11.71 -10.84 -1.24
C MET A 39 -11.89 -11.28 0.21
N GLY A 40 -12.45 -10.41 1.04
CA GLY A 40 -12.74 -10.69 2.43
C GLY A 40 -13.88 -9.84 2.95
N ALA A 41 -14.15 -9.90 4.26
CA ALA A 41 -15.24 -9.15 4.87
C ALA A 41 -15.11 -7.63 4.69
N ALA A 42 -13.88 -7.11 4.55
CA ALA A 42 -13.60 -5.69 4.32
C ALA A 42 -13.59 -5.30 2.82
N GLY A 43 -14.12 -6.15 1.94
CA GLY A 43 -14.21 -5.92 0.50
C GLY A 43 -13.13 -6.66 -0.30
N ALA A 44 -12.71 -6.08 -1.42
CA ALA A 44 -11.68 -6.65 -2.29
C ALA A 44 -10.44 -5.76 -2.29
N ARG A 45 -9.28 -6.38 -2.51
CA ARG A 45 -8.01 -5.66 -2.72
C ARG A 45 -7.26 -6.25 -3.90
N ARG A 46 -6.94 -5.38 -4.84
CA ARG A 46 -6.03 -5.72 -5.94
C ARG A 46 -4.60 -5.68 -5.44
N PHE A 47 -3.75 -6.45 -6.09
CA PHE A 47 -2.31 -6.40 -5.87
C PHE A 47 -1.56 -6.75 -7.14
N ARG A 48 -0.25 -6.48 -7.14
CA ARG A 48 0.69 -6.95 -8.15
C ARG A 48 1.79 -7.75 -7.47
N VAL A 49 2.26 -8.78 -8.18
CA VAL A 49 3.43 -9.55 -7.76
C VAL A 49 4.50 -9.41 -8.82
N TYR A 50 5.68 -9.01 -8.40
CA TYR A 50 6.87 -9.13 -9.22
C TYR A 50 7.61 -10.42 -8.87
N ARG A 51 7.94 -11.21 -9.89
CA ARG A 51 8.80 -12.40 -9.77
C ARG A 51 10.02 -12.21 -10.68
N PRO A 52 11.26 -12.32 -10.14
CA PRO A 52 12.47 -12.24 -10.95
C PRO A 52 12.51 -13.36 -11.98
N PRO A 53 13.26 -13.20 -13.09
CA PRO A 53 13.43 -14.25 -14.09
C PRO A 53 14.27 -15.41 -13.54
N GLY A 54 14.19 -16.59 -14.19
CA GLY A 54 15.05 -17.72 -13.91
C GLY A 54 14.87 -18.36 -12.53
N VAL A 55 13.66 -18.29 -11.97
CA VAL A 55 13.34 -19.01 -10.72
C VAL A 55 13.22 -20.50 -11.04
N GLY A 56 14.12 -21.30 -10.48
CA GLY A 56 14.21 -22.73 -10.70
C GLY A 56 13.10 -23.54 -10.03
N PHE A 57 12.96 -24.79 -10.47
CA PHE A 57 12.04 -25.72 -9.83
C PHE A 57 12.49 -26.00 -8.39
N GLY A 58 11.56 -25.91 -7.44
CA GLY A 58 11.85 -26.14 -6.01
C GLY A 58 12.55 -24.96 -5.29
N GLU A 59 13.02 -23.95 -6.02
CA GLU A 59 13.61 -22.76 -5.42
C GLU A 59 12.54 -21.96 -4.64
N LYS A 60 12.86 -21.50 -3.43
CA LYS A 60 12.02 -20.59 -2.64
C LYS A 60 12.76 -19.30 -2.39
N LEU A 61 12.08 -18.19 -2.65
CA LEU A 61 12.63 -16.83 -2.57
C LEU A 61 12.03 -16.06 -1.41
N PRO A 62 12.78 -15.11 -0.82
CA PRO A 62 12.22 -14.14 0.11
C PRO A 62 11.08 -13.36 -0.55
N LEU A 63 10.19 -12.80 0.28
CA LEU A 63 9.13 -11.92 -0.15
C LEU A 63 9.26 -10.55 0.55
N VAL A 64 9.18 -9.47 -0.21
CA VAL A 64 9.04 -8.11 0.32
C VAL A 64 7.65 -7.60 -0.01
N VAL A 65 6.89 -7.21 1.00
CA VAL A 65 5.59 -6.55 0.85
C VAL A 65 5.81 -5.04 0.82
N MET A 66 5.34 -4.37 -0.23
CA MET A 66 5.56 -2.94 -0.46
C MET A 66 4.23 -2.19 -0.41
N LEU A 67 4.01 -1.37 0.61
CA LEU A 67 2.79 -0.58 0.80
C LEU A 67 3.02 0.87 0.36
N HIS A 68 2.28 1.29 -0.66
CA HIS A 68 2.41 2.60 -1.30
C HIS A 68 1.89 3.75 -0.40
N GLY A 69 2.30 4.97 -0.69
CA GLY A 69 1.78 6.19 -0.10
C GLY A 69 0.44 6.62 -0.72
N CYS A 70 -0.18 7.66 -0.16
CA CYS A 70 -1.43 8.22 -0.66
C CYS A 70 -1.33 8.60 -2.15
N GLY A 71 -2.40 8.35 -2.90
CA GLY A 71 -2.49 8.70 -4.33
C GLY A 71 -1.69 7.81 -5.28
N GLN A 72 -0.91 6.88 -4.77
CA GLN A 72 -0.15 5.92 -5.56
C GLN A 72 -0.95 4.63 -5.86
N ASP A 73 -0.41 3.83 -6.75
CA ASP A 73 -0.81 2.46 -7.06
C ASP A 73 0.44 1.56 -7.15
N ALA A 74 0.26 0.26 -7.35
CA ALA A 74 1.37 -0.69 -7.45
C ALA A 74 2.37 -0.33 -8.57
N ASN A 75 1.87 0.15 -9.72
CA ASN A 75 2.73 0.49 -10.86
C ASN A 75 3.59 1.72 -10.56
N SER A 76 2.98 2.80 -10.07
CA SER A 76 3.67 4.04 -9.75
C SER A 76 4.65 3.85 -8.60
N PHE A 77 4.28 3.05 -7.59
CA PHE A 77 5.15 2.78 -6.45
C PHE A 77 6.34 1.89 -6.83
N ALA A 78 6.11 0.82 -7.59
CA ALA A 78 7.19 -0.01 -8.11
C ALA A 78 8.16 0.77 -9.01
N ALA A 79 7.63 1.70 -9.83
CA ALA A 79 8.43 2.55 -10.70
C ALA A 79 9.29 3.55 -9.92
N SER A 80 8.70 4.23 -8.91
CA SER A 80 9.40 5.23 -8.10
C SER A 80 10.48 4.63 -7.20
N THR A 81 10.19 3.49 -6.57
CA THR A 81 11.14 2.80 -5.69
C THR A 81 12.20 2.00 -6.45
N ARG A 82 11.94 1.66 -7.71
CA ARG A 82 12.77 0.75 -8.51
C ARG A 82 13.01 -0.61 -7.84
N MET A 83 12.13 -1.01 -6.91
CA MET A 83 12.32 -2.22 -6.10
C MET A 83 12.40 -3.48 -6.96
N ASN A 84 11.70 -3.54 -8.10
CA ASN A 84 11.79 -4.68 -9.03
C ASN A 84 13.21 -4.90 -9.58
N ARG A 85 14.00 -3.83 -9.77
CA ARG A 85 15.41 -3.96 -10.20
C ARG A 85 16.27 -4.56 -9.09
N ILE A 86 16.03 -4.14 -7.85
CA ILE A 86 16.71 -4.68 -6.68
C ILE A 86 16.31 -6.16 -6.51
N ALA A 87 15.01 -6.44 -6.60
CA ALA A 87 14.47 -7.81 -6.48
C ALA A 87 15.03 -8.76 -7.55
N MET A 88 15.27 -8.27 -8.77
CA MET A 88 15.92 -9.05 -9.82
C MET A 88 17.38 -9.38 -9.46
N ARG A 89 18.12 -8.41 -8.96
CA ARG A 89 19.54 -8.57 -8.59
C ARG A 89 19.72 -9.45 -7.37
N GLU A 90 18.92 -9.20 -6.33
CA GLU A 90 19.04 -9.86 -5.02
C GLU A 90 18.14 -11.10 -4.88
N ARG A 91 17.40 -11.46 -5.95
CA ARG A 91 16.54 -12.65 -6.05
C ARG A 91 15.52 -12.77 -4.93
N PHE A 92 14.50 -11.89 -4.96
CA PHE A 92 13.33 -11.98 -4.10
C PHE A 92 12.04 -11.58 -4.86
N LEU A 93 10.88 -12.01 -4.33
CA LEU A 93 9.57 -11.60 -4.82
C LEU A 93 9.16 -10.28 -4.20
N VAL A 94 8.36 -9.49 -4.93
CA VAL A 94 7.76 -8.29 -4.35
C VAL A 94 6.25 -8.34 -4.53
N LEU A 95 5.53 -8.13 -3.43
CA LEU A 95 4.07 -7.98 -3.41
C LEU A 95 3.73 -6.50 -3.21
N TYR A 96 2.89 -5.97 -4.09
CA TYR A 96 2.38 -4.60 -4.04
C TYR A 96 0.85 -4.62 -3.89
N PRO A 97 0.31 -4.65 -2.66
CA PRO A 97 -1.11 -4.40 -2.44
C PRO A 97 -1.49 -3.00 -2.88
N GLU A 98 -2.72 -2.84 -3.40
CA GLU A 98 -3.26 -1.54 -3.83
C GLU A 98 -4.42 -1.14 -2.93
N GLN A 99 -4.43 0.10 -2.47
CA GLN A 99 -5.60 0.64 -1.78
C GLN A 99 -6.73 0.91 -2.77
N ASP A 100 -7.94 0.54 -2.38
CA ASP A 100 -9.13 0.79 -3.21
C ASP A 100 -9.63 2.24 -2.98
N ARG A 101 -9.83 2.96 -4.08
CA ARG A 101 -10.37 4.32 -4.04
C ARG A 101 -11.82 4.38 -3.55
N LEU A 102 -12.57 3.27 -3.58
CA LEU A 102 -13.87 3.17 -2.94
C LEU A 102 -13.76 3.11 -1.42
N ALA A 103 -12.69 2.53 -0.89
CA ALA A 103 -12.42 2.51 0.55
C ALA A 103 -11.84 3.84 1.06
N ASN A 104 -11.05 4.52 0.21
CA ASN A 104 -10.51 5.85 0.51
C ASN A 104 -10.32 6.62 -0.81
N GLY A 105 -11.05 7.72 -1.00
CA GLY A 105 -11.04 8.51 -2.24
C GLY A 105 -9.67 9.07 -2.64
N GLN A 106 -8.78 9.29 -1.66
CA GLN A 106 -7.40 9.72 -1.88
C GLN A 106 -6.44 8.54 -2.13
N GLY A 107 -6.92 7.29 -2.01
CA GLY A 107 -6.08 6.10 -2.11
C GLY A 107 -5.08 5.96 -0.96
N CYS A 108 -5.38 6.54 0.20
CA CYS A 108 -4.59 6.38 1.42
C CYS A 108 -5.03 5.13 2.19
N TRP A 109 -4.09 4.42 2.81
CA TRP A 109 -4.43 3.38 3.77
C TRP A 109 -5.09 3.99 5.00
N ASN A 110 -6.20 3.38 5.49
CA ASN A 110 -6.95 3.90 6.65
C ASN A 110 -6.36 3.39 7.98
N TRP A 111 -5.02 3.39 8.12
CA TRP A 111 -4.25 2.85 9.24
C TRP A 111 -4.70 3.39 10.61
N PHE A 112 -5.24 4.60 10.65
CA PHE A 112 -5.69 5.31 11.86
C PHE A 112 -7.09 4.92 12.31
N ASP A 113 -7.93 4.38 11.42
CA ASP A 113 -9.34 4.08 11.72
C ASP A 113 -9.49 2.73 12.42
N THR A 114 -8.97 2.68 13.63
CA THR A 114 -9.02 1.50 14.50
C THR A 114 -10.35 1.36 15.23
N LYS A 115 -11.06 2.48 15.50
CA LYS A 115 -12.33 2.50 16.24
C LYS A 115 -13.46 1.85 15.43
N THR A 116 -13.57 2.12 14.14
CA THR A 116 -14.58 1.48 13.28
C THR A 116 -14.15 0.10 12.80
N GLY A 117 -12.89 -0.29 13.04
CA GLY A 117 -12.32 -1.54 12.57
C GLY A 117 -11.83 -1.52 11.12
N ARG A 118 -11.96 -0.40 10.40
CA ARG A 118 -11.54 -0.30 9.00
C ARG A 118 -10.05 -0.58 8.82
N ALA A 119 -9.20 -0.03 9.70
CA ALA A 119 -7.77 -0.28 9.69
C ALA A 119 -7.45 -1.79 9.77
N TYR A 120 -8.16 -2.50 10.62
CA TYR A 120 -7.98 -3.93 10.82
C TYR A 120 -8.51 -4.75 9.64
N GLY A 121 -9.63 -4.32 9.05
CA GLY A 121 -10.17 -4.95 7.85
C GLY A 121 -9.21 -4.84 6.65
N GLU A 122 -8.59 -3.68 6.46
CA GLU A 122 -7.57 -3.48 5.42
C GLU A 122 -6.31 -4.30 5.70
N ALA A 123 -5.85 -4.33 6.95
CA ALA A 123 -4.73 -5.17 7.36
C ALA A 123 -5.00 -6.65 7.08
N ALA A 124 -6.23 -7.14 7.37
CA ALA A 124 -6.62 -8.51 7.08
C ALA A 124 -6.58 -8.83 5.57
N LEU A 125 -7.04 -7.91 4.70
CA LEU A 125 -6.96 -8.09 3.24
C LEU A 125 -5.51 -8.12 2.74
N ILE A 126 -4.61 -7.30 3.32
CA ILE A 126 -3.19 -7.35 3.00
C ILE A 126 -2.60 -8.70 3.41
N MET A 127 -2.93 -9.20 4.61
CA MET A 127 -2.47 -10.52 5.06
C MET A 127 -2.98 -11.65 4.17
N GLN A 128 -4.24 -11.59 3.73
CA GLN A 128 -4.78 -12.56 2.75
C GLN A 128 -3.99 -12.51 1.42
N ALA A 129 -3.60 -11.32 0.95
CA ALA A 129 -2.74 -11.21 -0.24
C ALA A 129 -1.37 -11.85 -0.01
N VAL A 130 -0.76 -11.65 1.15
CA VAL A 130 0.48 -12.33 1.54
C VAL A 130 0.30 -13.84 1.52
N ASP A 131 -0.77 -14.36 2.14
CA ASP A 131 -1.04 -15.80 2.22
C ASP A 131 -1.31 -16.40 0.83
N GLN A 132 -2.08 -15.70 -0.01
CA GLN A 132 -2.31 -16.13 -1.39
C GLN A 132 -1.02 -16.18 -2.21
N VAL A 133 -0.15 -15.17 -2.08
CA VAL A 133 1.15 -15.15 -2.77
C VAL A 133 2.05 -16.27 -2.25
N CYS A 134 2.05 -16.53 -0.95
CA CYS A 134 2.79 -17.65 -0.36
C CYS A 134 2.26 -19.04 -0.79
N LEU A 135 1.01 -19.12 -1.24
CA LEU A 135 0.42 -20.36 -1.75
C LEU A 135 0.74 -20.56 -3.23
N LEU A 136 0.65 -19.50 -4.03
CA LEU A 136 0.69 -19.56 -5.50
C LEU A 136 2.10 -19.33 -6.09
N HIS A 137 3.04 -18.81 -5.29
CA HIS A 137 4.38 -18.47 -5.72
C HIS A 137 5.45 -19.13 -4.83
N PRO A 138 6.67 -19.29 -5.32
CA PRO A 138 7.77 -19.96 -4.60
C PRO A 138 8.33 -19.07 -3.48
N VAL A 139 7.51 -18.73 -2.49
CA VAL A 139 7.89 -17.91 -1.34
C VAL A 139 8.50 -18.76 -0.23
N ASP A 140 9.62 -18.31 0.30
CA ASP A 140 10.12 -18.75 1.60
C ASP A 140 9.36 -18.01 2.70
N ARG A 141 8.43 -18.70 3.34
CA ARG A 141 7.59 -18.14 4.41
C ARG A 141 8.37 -17.71 5.65
N ALA A 142 9.59 -18.18 5.82
CA ALA A 142 10.48 -17.77 6.90
C ALA A 142 11.21 -16.45 6.60
N ARG A 143 11.14 -15.95 5.36
CA ARG A 143 11.84 -14.74 4.91
C ARG A 143 10.87 -13.74 4.26
N ILE A 144 9.92 -13.23 5.04
CA ILE A 144 8.97 -12.20 4.60
C ILE A 144 9.30 -10.89 5.31
N ALA A 145 9.52 -9.82 4.55
CA ALA A 145 9.70 -8.47 5.08
C ALA A 145 8.57 -7.56 4.58
N ILE A 146 8.35 -6.43 5.26
CA ILE A 146 7.39 -5.43 4.87
C ILE A 146 8.01 -4.05 4.89
N ALA A 147 7.69 -3.23 3.89
CA ALA A 147 8.11 -1.85 3.81
C ALA A 147 6.94 -0.98 3.35
N GLY A 148 6.91 0.26 3.81
CA GLY A 148 5.87 1.20 3.39
C GLY A 148 6.35 2.64 3.36
N LEU A 149 5.63 3.45 2.58
CA LEU A 149 5.83 4.89 2.46
C LEU A 149 4.62 5.63 3.00
N SER A 150 4.81 6.63 3.87
CA SER A 150 3.75 7.52 4.40
C SER A 150 2.62 6.69 5.03
N ALA A 151 1.37 6.83 4.58
CA ALA A 151 0.25 6.00 5.05
C ALA A 151 0.52 4.49 4.93
N GLY A 152 1.29 4.06 3.91
CA GLY A 152 1.73 2.66 3.76
C GLY A 152 2.73 2.24 4.84
N ALA A 153 3.59 3.14 5.31
CA ALA A 153 4.50 2.86 6.41
C ALA A 153 3.74 2.67 7.74
N SER A 154 2.76 3.54 8.00
CA SER A 154 1.89 3.42 9.17
C SER A 154 1.05 2.14 9.14
N MET A 155 0.55 1.73 7.97
CA MET A 155 -0.15 0.46 7.81
C MET A 155 0.80 -0.74 7.97
N ALA A 156 2.05 -0.65 7.51
CA ALA A 156 3.06 -1.70 7.72
C ALA A 156 3.34 -1.90 9.22
N ALA A 157 3.49 -0.82 9.97
CA ALA A 157 3.67 -0.88 11.42
C ALA A 157 2.45 -1.48 12.13
N LEU A 158 1.22 -1.14 11.71
CA LEU A 158 0.00 -1.74 12.25
C LEU A 158 -0.03 -3.26 11.98
N LEU A 159 0.34 -3.69 10.77
CA LEU A 159 0.42 -5.11 10.41
C LEU A 159 1.40 -5.87 11.29
N VAL A 160 2.59 -5.30 11.50
CA VAL A 160 3.62 -5.94 12.35
C VAL A 160 3.17 -6.00 13.80
N THR A 161 2.52 -4.96 14.31
CA THR A 161 1.95 -4.97 15.67
C THR A 161 0.93 -6.10 15.85
N ARG A 162 0.12 -6.38 14.84
CA ARG A 162 -0.90 -7.43 14.91
C ARG A 162 -0.37 -8.82 14.58
N HIS A 163 0.68 -8.90 13.80
CA HIS A 163 1.25 -10.16 13.27
C HIS A 163 2.77 -10.18 13.38
N PRO A 164 3.36 -10.01 14.59
CA PRO A 164 4.80 -9.81 14.78
C PRO A 164 5.63 -11.00 14.26
N GLY A 165 5.13 -12.21 14.37
CA GLY A 165 5.83 -13.42 13.91
C GLY A 165 5.81 -13.61 12.37
N ARG A 166 5.02 -12.83 11.63
CA ARG A 166 4.87 -13.00 10.17
C ARG A 166 5.98 -12.33 9.37
N PHE A 167 6.61 -11.32 9.93
CA PHE A 167 7.61 -10.52 9.26
C PHE A 167 8.96 -10.61 9.95
N LYS A 168 10.04 -10.67 9.17
CA LYS A 168 11.42 -10.75 9.66
C LYS A 168 12.13 -9.41 9.68
N ALA A 169 11.55 -8.41 9.02
CA ALA A 169 12.01 -7.02 9.06
C ALA A 169 10.85 -6.09 8.65
N VAL A 170 10.88 -4.87 9.16
CA VAL A 170 9.95 -3.81 8.78
C VAL A 170 10.71 -2.53 8.46
N VAL A 171 10.29 -1.83 7.41
CA VAL A 171 10.81 -0.50 7.03
C VAL A 171 9.67 0.49 7.00
N MET A 172 9.81 1.57 7.76
CA MET A 172 8.91 2.72 7.74
C MET A 172 9.62 3.91 7.12
N HIS A 173 9.12 4.39 5.98
CA HIS A 173 9.61 5.63 5.37
C HIS A 173 8.53 6.72 5.48
N SER A 174 8.83 7.83 6.17
CA SER A 174 7.92 8.97 6.38
C SER A 174 6.54 8.52 6.86
N GLY A 175 6.49 7.71 7.90
CA GLY A 175 5.26 7.15 8.45
C GLY A 175 5.07 7.52 9.91
N ILE A 176 3.82 7.45 10.36
CA ILE A 176 3.41 7.74 11.73
C ILE A 176 3.23 6.42 12.47
N PRO A 177 3.72 6.28 13.70
CA PRO A 177 3.52 5.08 14.49
C PRO A 177 2.04 4.78 14.74
N PRO A 178 1.62 3.51 14.76
CA PRO A 178 0.26 3.13 15.12
C PRO A 178 -0.09 3.61 16.54
N GLY A 179 -1.36 3.95 16.78
CA GLY A 179 -1.84 4.44 18.08
C GLY A 179 -1.73 5.94 18.31
N THR A 180 -1.07 6.67 17.39
CA THR A 180 -0.97 8.14 17.47
C THR A 180 -2.17 8.87 16.88
N ALA A 181 -3.04 8.16 16.15
CA ALA A 181 -4.23 8.72 15.53
C ALA A 181 -5.38 7.70 15.51
N HIS A 182 -6.62 8.19 15.63
CA HIS A 182 -7.84 7.38 15.67
C HIS A 182 -8.93 7.92 14.72
N SER A 183 -8.66 9.00 14.01
CA SER A 183 -9.56 9.63 13.04
C SER A 183 -8.75 10.38 11.99
N THR A 184 -9.37 10.78 10.90
CA THR A 184 -8.72 11.61 9.87
C THR A 184 -8.17 12.91 10.44
N LEU A 185 -8.91 13.57 11.34
CA LEU A 185 -8.46 14.81 11.98
C LEU A 185 -7.25 14.59 12.88
N SER A 186 -7.27 13.53 13.71
CA SER A 186 -6.13 13.22 14.59
C SER A 186 -4.92 12.72 13.77
N ALA A 187 -5.13 12.06 12.63
CA ALA A 187 -4.06 11.71 11.72
C ALA A 187 -3.38 12.94 11.11
N LEU A 188 -4.18 13.92 10.65
CA LEU A 188 -3.67 15.21 10.20
C LEU A 188 -2.94 15.95 11.33
N GLY A 189 -3.51 15.98 12.54
CA GLY A 189 -2.85 16.56 13.71
C GLY A 189 -1.53 15.90 14.03
N ALA A 190 -1.45 14.57 13.97
CA ALA A 190 -0.22 13.83 14.20
C ALA A 190 0.85 14.12 13.12
N MET A 191 0.44 14.32 11.86
CA MET A 191 1.31 14.77 10.77
C MET A 191 1.90 16.17 11.02
N HIS A 192 1.19 17.02 11.74
CA HIS A 192 1.66 18.37 12.13
C HIS A 192 2.27 18.42 13.54
N GLY A 193 2.70 17.28 14.09
CA GLY A 193 3.37 17.21 15.38
C GLY A 193 2.44 17.28 16.62
N HIS A 194 1.11 17.32 16.43
CA HIS A 194 0.15 17.28 17.52
C HIS A 194 -0.06 15.81 17.95
N ARG A 195 0.64 15.38 18.99
CA ARG A 195 0.62 13.99 19.44
C ARG A 195 -0.50 13.75 20.45
N VAL A 196 -1.39 12.83 20.14
CA VAL A 196 -2.22 12.14 21.16
C VAL A 196 -1.76 10.69 21.17
N THR A 197 -0.95 10.32 22.15
CA THR A 197 -0.52 8.93 22.33
C THR A 197 -1.61 8.17 23.07
N THR A 198 -2.32 7.30 22.39
CA THR A 198 -3.16 6.28 23.02
C THR A 198 -2.46 4.93 22.85
N PRO A 199 -2.25 4.15 23.92
CA PRO A 199 -1.64 2.84 23.81
C PRO A 199 -2.43 1.98 22.81
N LEU A 200 -1.75 1.36 21.87
CA LEU A 200 -2.36 0.32 21.03
C LEU A 200 -2.72 -0.87 21.93
N MET A 201 -3.96 -1.33 21.80
CA MET A 201 -4.34 -2.62 22.37
C MET A 201 -3.57 -3.70 21.62
N THR A 202 -2.44 -4.13 22.16
CA THR A 202 -1.75 -5.33 21.72
C THR A 202 -2.59 -6.55 22.10
N THR A 203 -2.73 -7.51 21.19
CA THR A 203 -3.31 -8.79 21.56
C THR A 203 -2.40 -9.44 22.61
N PRO A 204 -2.93 -10.15 23.62
CA PRO A 204 -2.12 -10.79 24.69
C PRO A 204 -0.96 -11.64 24.15
N ASN A 205 -1.14 -12.30 23.02
CA ASN A 205 -0.08 -13.08 22.36
C ASN A 205 1.02 -12.25 21.69
N ALA A 206 0.84 -10.93 21.51
CA ALA A 206 1.85 -10.06 20.94
C ALA A 206 2.92 -9.63 21.98
N MET A 207 2.66 -9.79 23.26
CA MET A 207 3.61 -9.42 24.32
C MET A 207 4.82 -10.38 24.41
N GLU A 208 4.68 -11.63 23.96
CA GLU A 208 5.76 -12.61 23.95
C GLU A 208 6.51 -12.71 22.61
N ALA A 209 5.93 -12.14 21.54
CA ALA A 209 6.53 -12.17 20.22
C ALA A 209 7.56 -11.04 20.09
N HIS A 210 8.80 -11.40 19.80
CA HIS A 210 9.82 -10.41 19.48
C HIS A 210 9.42 -9.63 18.23
N TRP A 211 9.37 -8.32 18.34
CA TRP A 211 9.23 -7.43 17.21
C TRP A 211 10.38 -7.64 16.23
N PRO A 212 10.11 -7.68 14.93
CA PRO A 212 11.20 -7.78 13.94
C PRO A 212 12.04 -6.48 13.96
N PRO A 213 13.30 -6.55 13.50
CA PRO A 213 14.12 -5.37 13.29
C PRO A 213 13.37 -4.30 12.50
N LEU A 214 13.41 -3.06 12.99
CA LEU A 214 12.75 -1.89 12.43
C LEU A 214 13.78 -0.91 11.87
N LEU A 215 13.65 -0.56 10.60
CA LEU A 215 14.33 0.57 9.99
C LEU A 215 13.33 1.73 9.80
N VAL A 216 13.64 2.87 10.39
CA VAL A 216 12.89 4.13 10.19
C VAL A 216 13.72 5.05 9.30
N ILE A 217 13.10 5.56 8.24
CA ILE A 217 13.65 6.58 7.35
C ILE A 217 12.70 7.76 7.39
N HIS A 218 13.21 8.93 7.81
CA HIS A 218 12.42 10.14 7.91
C HIS A 218 13.30 11.34 7.58
N GLY A 219 12.77 12.29 6.80
CA GLY A 219 13.48 13.53 6.53
C GLY A 219 13.38 14.46 7.75
N ASP A 220 14.49 15.08 8.13
CA ASP A 220 14.53 16.07 9.22
C ASP A 220 13.80 17.38 8.88
N ALA A 221 13.56 17.63 7.59
CA ALA A 221 12.78 18.74 7.06
C ALA A 221 11.43 18.29 6.46
N ASP A 222 10.93 17.09 6.81
CA ASP A 222 9.64 16.61 6.33
C ASP A 222 8.52 17.44 6.99
N ALA A 223 7.90 18.32 6.20
CA ALA A 223 6.79 19.17 6.65
C ALA A 223 5.41 18.54 6.43
N VAL A 224 5.35 17.30 5.92
CA VAL A 224 4.12 16.58 5.60
C VAL A 224 3.79 15.53 6.65
N VAL A 225 4.80 14.93 7.28
CA VAL A 225 4.66 13.87 8.29
C VAL A 225 5.55 14.15 9.50
#